data_da7ba1848cebf461a0fbae6f965b04b8
#
_entry.id   da7ba1848cebf461a0fbae6f965b04b8
#
_cell.length_a   1.000
_cell.length_b   1.000
_cell.length_c   1.000
_cell.angle_alpha   90.00
_cell.angle_beta   90.00
_cell.angle_gamma   90.00
#
_symmetry.space_group_name_H-M   'P 1'
#
loop_
_entity.id
_entity.type
_entity.pdbx_description
1 polymer ?
#
loop_
_entity_poly.entity_id
_entity_poly.type
_entity_poly.pdbx_seq_one_letter_code
_entity_poly.pdbx_strand_id
1 'polypeptide(L)'
;YDKGTSWGTWRDTHFKFVGKGVHGLQSVFLIDWYVVSKKLLNDRIYYPAAEIYSDNIMQIATSGPVGQWRTLLQATIFMIANAKKYIFIQTPYFLPTEGLNQALQTSALGGVDVRLMLPKRSDTRSANMASHSFIDEMVKAGVKVYLYKPGFLHSKLVVSDDALTSI
;
A
#
# COMPACT_ATOMS: atom_id res chain seq x y z
N TYR A 1 -16.64 9.44 -4.16
CA TYR A 1 -15.61 9.67 -3.12
C TYR A 1 -15.83 10.94 -2.35
N ASP A 2 -16.91 11.58 -2.27
CA ASP A 2 -16.65 12.95 -1.97
C ASP A 2 -17.62 13.72 -1.15
N LYS A 3 -18.70 13.21 -0.77
CA LYS A 3 -19.63 14.15 -0.19
C LYS A 3 -20.18 13.69 1.13
N GLY A 4 -19.56 14.22 2.18
CA GLY A 4 -20.33 14.51 3.35
C GLY A 4 -20.84 13.28 4.10
N THR A 5 -19.99 12.31 4.29
CA THR A 5 -20.16 11.38 5.39
C THR A 5 -19.75 12.08 6.69
N SER A 6 -20.17 11.57 7.81
CA SER A 6 -19.78 12.07 9.14
C SER A 6 -18.26 12.10 9.38
N TRP A 7 -17.46 11.57 8.45
CA TRP A 7 -15.99 11.51 8.51
C TRP A 7 -15.29 12.58 7.67
N GLY A 8 -16.03 13.41 6.93
CA GLY A 8 -15.46 14.40 6.03
C GLY A 8 -15.11 13.83 4.65
N THR A 9 -14.31 14.58 3.90
CA THR A 9 -13.90 14.20 2.54
C THR A 9 -12.88 13.06 2.56
N TRP A 10 -13.04 12.10 1.68
CA TRP A 10 -12.05 11.04 1.50
C TRP A 10 -10.81 11.59 0.80
N ARG A 11 -9.63 11.26 1.34
CA ARG A 11 -8.33 11.56 0.76
C ARG A 11 -7.73 10.25 0.23
N ASP A 12 -7.75 10.11 -1.08
CA ASP A 12 -7.13 8.99 -1.77
C ASP A 12 -6.00 9.46 -2.69
N THR A 13 -5.19 8.55 -3.19
CA THR A 13 -4.11 8.84 -4.13
C THR A 13 -4.34 8.01 -5.38
N HIS A 14 -4.44 8.69 -6.52
CA HIS A 14 -4.58 8.06 -7.82
C HIS A 14 -3.28 8.11 -8.58
N PHE A 15 -2.98 7.00 -9.28
CA PHE A 15 -1.84 6.89 -10.17
C PHE A 15 -2.32 6.62 -11.59
N LYS A 16 -1.72 7.32 -12.54
CA LYS A 16 -1.89 7.05 -13.96
C LYS A 16 -0.63 6.35 -14.47
N PHE A 17 -0.77 5.14 -14.95
CA PHE A 17 0.30 4.39 -15.58
C PHE A 17 0.13 4.38 -17.10
N VAL A 18 1.23 4.55 -17.82
CA VAL A 18 1.30 4.53 -19.27
C VAL A 18 2.50 3.68 -19.67
N GLY A 19 2.35 2.86 -20.71
CA GLY A 19 3.41 2.00 -21.21
C GLY A 19 3.21 0.51 -20.93
N LYS A 20 4.22 -0.29 -21.19
CA LYS A 20 4.15 -1.77 -21.12
C LYS A 20 3.79 -2.33 -19.75
N GLY A 21 4.13 -1.62 -18.67
CA GLY A 21 3.80 -2.04 -17.31
C GLY A 21 2.29 -2.23 -17.07
N VAL A 22 1.44 -1.53 -17.84
CA VAL A 22 -0.02 -1.66 -17.79
C VAL A 22 -0.49 -3.08 -18.16
N HIS A 23 0.25 -3.81 -18.98
CA HIS A 23 -0.09 -5.19 -19.35
C HIS A 23 -0.13 -6.13 -18.13
N GLY A 24 0.68 -5.88 -17.12
CA GLY A 24 0.62 -6.64 -15.86
C GLY A 24 -0.71 -6.43 -15.14
N LEU A 25 -1.20 -5.19 -15.05
CA LEU A 25 -2.52 -4.87 -14.49
C LEU A 25 -3.64 -5.49 -15.33
N GLN A 26 -3.54 -5.42 -16.66
CA GLN A 26 -4.48 -6.06 -17.58
C GLN A 26 -4.56 -7.57 -17.35
N SER A 27 -3.42 -8.23 -17.14
CA SER A 27 -3.40 -9.68 -16.86
C SER A 27 -4.14 -10.02 -15.57
N VAL A 28 -3.93 -9.26 -14.51
CA VAL A 28 -4.65 -9.44 -13.25
C VAL A 28 -6.15 -9.26 -13.46
N PHE A 29 -6.54 -8.18 -14.15
CA PHE A 29 -7.96 -7.91 -14.46
C PHE A 29 -8.61 -9.07 -15.24
N LEU A 30 -7.92 -9.60 -16.26
CA LEU A 30 -8.47 -10.69 -17.07
C LEU A 30 -8.61 -12.00 -16.28
N ILE A 31 -7.72 -12.25 -15.32
CA ILE A 31 -7.86 -13.38 -14.39
C ILE A 31 -9.11 -13.22 -13.53
N ASP A 32 -9.29 -12.04 -12.92
CA ASP A 32 -10.46 -11.75 -12.08
C ASP A 32 -11.75 -11.79 -12.91
N TRP A 33 -11.71 -11.26 -14.13
CA TRP A 33 -12.82 -11.35 -15.06
C TRP A 33 -13.21 -12.80 -15.33
N TYR A 34 -12.24 -13.67 -15.59
CA TYR A 34 -12.48 -15.10 -15.79
C TYR A 34 -13.09 -15.76 -14.54
N VAL A 35 -12.60 -15.45 -13.35
CA VAL A 35 -13.11 -16.00 -12.10
C VAL A 35 -14.61 -15.69 -11.93
N VAL A 36 -15.02 -14.46 -12.28
CA VAL A 36 -16.42 -14.00 -12.12
C VAL A 36 -17.30 -14.44 -13.27
N SER A 37 -16.86 -14.20 -14.53
CA SER A 37 -17.70 -14.38 -15.72
C SER A 37 -17.64 -15.78 -16.31
N LYS A 38 -16.61 -16.57 -15.97
CA LYS A 38 -16.27 -17.87 -16.58
C LYS A 38 -15.98 -17.77 -18.09
N LYS A 39 -15.73 -16.56 -18.60
CA LYS A 39 -15.40 -16.31 -20.01
C LYS A 39 -13.92 -16.00 -20.11
N LEU A 40 -13.18 -16.86 -20.81
CA LEU A 40 -11.77 -16.63 -21.09
C LEU A 40 -11.60 -15.56 -22.19
N LEU A 41 -10.94 -14.48 -21.85
CA LEU A 41 -10.57 -13.41 -22.77
C LEU A 41 -9.04 -13.46 -22.97
N ASN A 42 -8.59 -14.05 -24.06
CA ASN A 42 -7.17 -14.29 -24.35
C ASN A 42 -6.72 -13.70 -25.68
N ASP A 43 -7.53 -12.85 -26.31
CA ASP A 43 -7.20 -12.22 -27.58
C ASP A 43 -6.12 -11.13 -27.41
N ARG A 44 -5.27 -10.96 -28.40
CA ARG A 44 -4.25 -9.90 -28.45
C ARG A 44 -4.82 -8.49 -28.40
N ILE A 45 -6.07 -8.30 -28.74
CA ILE A 45 -6.75 -7.00 -28.64
C ILE A 45 -6.74 -6.44 -27.20
N TYR A 46 -6.66 -7.31 -26.19
CA TYR A 46 -6.57 -6.90 -24.78
C TYR A 46 -5.16 -6.45 -24.36
N TYR A 47 -4.16 -6.62 -25.24
CA TYR A 47 -2.78 -6.22 -25.03
C TYR A 47 -2.27 -5.38 -26.20
N PRO A 48 -2.84 -4.18 -26.40
CA PRO A 48 -2.42 -3.31 -27.48
C PRO A 48 -0.94 -2.97 -27.37
N ALA A 49 -0.31 -2.66 -28.50
CA ALA A 49 1.07 -2.20 -28.51
C ALA A 49 1.22 -0.98 -27.58
N ALA A 50 2.21 -1.02 -26.72
CA ALA A 50 2.49 0.06 -25.78
C ALA A 50 3.91 0.57 -25.96
N GLU A 51 4.06 1.88 -26.00
CA GLU A 51 5.35 2.55 -26.10
C GLU A 51 6.07 2.55 -24.74
N ILE A 52 7.39 2.69 -24.78
CA ILE A 52 8.22 2.88 -23.60
C ILE A 52 8.44 4.39 -23.44
N TYR A 53 7.93 4.97 -22.36
CA TYR A 53 8.03 6.40 -22.11
C TYR A 53 9.13 6.76 -21.11
N SER A 54 9.63 5.79 -20.36
CA SER A 54 10.67 6.01 -19.34
C SER A 54 11.36 4.69 -18.98
N ASP A 55 12.49 4.80 -18.30
CA ASP A 55 13.25 3.66 -17.77
C ASP A 55 12.74 3.20 -16.37
N ASN A 56 11.60 3.69 -15.95
CA ASN A 56 11.01 3.27 -14.67
C ASN A 56 10.59 1.80 -14.74
N ILE A 57 11.04 1.03 -13.76
CA ILE A 57 10.67 -0.38 -13.62
C ILE A 57 9.36 -0.45 -12.82
N MET A 58 8.41 -1.22 -13.34
CA MET A 58 7.14 -1.51 -12.68
C MET A 58 6.96 -3.01 -12.57
N GLN A 59 6.62 -3.49 -11.38
CA GLN A 59 6.27 -4.87 -11.12
C GLN A 59 4.86 -4.94 -10.52
N ILE A 60 4.03 -5.83 -11.07
CA ILE A 60 2.72 -6.14 -10.51
C ILE A 60 2.88 -7.36 -9.62
N ALA A 61 2.67 -7.16 -8.32
CA ALA A 61 2.67 -8.24 -7.33
C ALA A 61 1.24 -8.53 -6.88
N THR A 62 0.86 -9.79 -6.88
CA THR A 62 -0.45 -10.23 -6.40
C THR A 62 -0.32 -11.05 -5.12
N SER A 63 -1.31 -10.95 -4.24
CA SER A 63 -1.40 -11.75 -3.05
C SER A 63 -2.87 -12.11 -2.81
N GLY A 64 -3.13 -13.34 -2.44
CA GLY A 64 -4.48 -13.83 -2.19
C GLY A 64 -4.57 -14.63 -0.89
N PRO A 65 -5.80 -14.88 -0.39
CA PRO A 65 -6.00 -15.56 0.89
C PRO A 65 -5.59 -17.04 0.89
N VAL A 66 -5.54 -17.66 -0.27
CA VAL A 66 -5.19 -19.09 -0.46
C VAL A 66 -3.75 -19.31 -0.91
N GLY A 67 -2.96 -18.26 -1.08
CA GLY A 67 -1.56 -18.38 -1.46
C GLY A 67 -0.70 -18.92 -0.31
N GLN A 68 0.28 -19.76 -0.63
CA GLN A 68 1.25 -20.26 0.35
C GLN A 68 2.05 -19.13 1.00
N TRP A 69 2.33 -18.08 0.24
CA TRP A 69 3.13 -16.94 0.67
C TRP A 69 2.30 -15.66 0.71
N ARG A 70 2.48 -14.87 1.76
CA ARG A 70 1.90 -13.53 1.88
C ARG A 70 2.79 -12.54 1.13
N THR A 71 2.79 -12.60 -0.20
CA THR A 71 3.75 -11.91 -1.07
C THR A 71 3.84 -10.41 -0.81
N LEU A 72 2.69 -9.71 -0.70
CA LEU A 72 2.67 -8.26 -0.45
C LEU A 72 3.22 -7.92 0.94
N LEU A 73 2.92 -8.73 1.96
CA LEU A 73 3.47 -8.54 3.29
C LEU A 73 4.99 -8.71 3.29
N GLN A 74 5.48 -9.76 2.63
CA GLN A 74 6.93 -10.02 2.52
C GLN A 74 7.63 -8.91 1.74
N ALA A 75 7.05 -8.43 0.64
CA ALA A 75 7.59 -7.31 -0.12
C ALA A 75 7.66 -6.03 0.74
N THR A 76 6.62 -5.75 1.54
CA THR A 76 6.61 -4.60 2.44
C THR A 76 7.68 -4.72 3.52
N ILE A 77 7.81 -5.89 4.16
CA ILE A 77 8.87 -6.13 5.15
C ILE A 77 10.26 -5.97 4.51
N PHE A 78 10.43 -6.48 3.28
CA PHE A 78 11.68 -6.33 2.54
C PHE A 78 12.01 -4.86 2.27
N MET A 79 11.04 -4.05 1.84
CA MET A 79 11.22 -2.61 1.65
C MET A 79 11.66 -1.92 2.94
N ILE A 80 11.01 -2.23 4.06
CA ILE A 80 11.32 -1.66 5.37
C ILE A 80 12.74 -2.04 5.82
N ALA A 81 13.09 -3.33 5.73
CA ALA A 81 14.39 -3.84 6.16
C ALA A 81 15.57 -3.33 5.32
N ASN A 82 15.31 -2.92 4.07
CA ASN A 82 16.33 -2.42 3.16
C ASN A 82 16.39 -0.88 3.09
N ALA A 83 15.47 -0.18 3.70
CA ALA A 83 15.49 1.29 3.79
C ALA A 83 16.76 1.76 4.51
N LYS A 84 17.44 2.77 3.95
CA LYS A 84 18.68 3.35 4.48
C LYS A 84 18.51 4.76 5.01
N LYS A 85 17.60 5.53 4.44
CA LYS A 85 17.36 6.93 4.78
C LYS A 85 16.00 7.11 5.40
N TYR A 86 14.95 6.68 4.70
CA TYR A 86 13.58 6.84 5.15
C TYR A 86 12.64 5.80 4.58
N ILE A 87 11.53 5.58 5.28
CA ILE A 87 10.35 4.91 4.79
C ILE A 87 9.09 5.63 5.26
N PHE A 88 8.21 5.98 4.32
CA PHE A 88 6.97 6.69 4.57
C PHE A 88 5.80 5.81 4.17
N ILE A 89 4.88 5.63 5.11
CA ILE A 89 3.73 4.74 4.95
C ILE A 89 2.45 5.53 5.16
N GLN A 90 1.50 5.38 4.24
CA GLN A 90 0.12 5.83 4.41
C GLN A 90 -0.80 4.61 4.32
N THR A 91 -1.69 4.46 5.27
CA THR A 91 -2.68 3.39 5.27
C THR A 91 -3.93 3.79 6.05
N PRO A 92 -5.15 3.42 5.59
CA PRO A 92 -6.37 3.66 6.35
C PRO A 92 -6.48 2.77 7.58
N TYR A 93 -5.83 1.59 7.55
CA TYR A 93 -5.93 0.58 8.60
C TYR A 93 -4.54 0.04 8.92
N PHE A 94 -4.03 0.41 10.06
CA PHE A 94 -2.75 -0.10 10.54
C PHE A 94 -2.97 -1.27 11.50
N LEU A 95 -2.97 -2.46 10.93
CA LEU A 95 -3.13 -3.73 11.63
C LEU A 95 -1.93 -4.62 11.31
N PRO A 96 -0.74 -4.27 11.82
CA PRO A 96 0.48 -4.97 11.45
C PRO A 96 0.47 -6.39 11.99
N THR A 97 1.03 -7.32 11.21
CA THR A 97 1.50 -8.58 11.79
C THR A 97 2.69 -8.32 12.69
N GLU A 98 3.01 -9.26 13.58
CA GLU A 98 4.17 -9.14 14.46
C GLU A 98 5.47 -8.85 13.68
N GLY A 99 5.71 -9.57 12.57
CA GLY A 99 6.90 -9.36 11.74
C GLY A 99 6.95 -7.97 11.09
N LEU A 100 5.81 -7.42 10.66
CA LEU A 100 5.75 -6.05 10.12
C LEU A 100 6.00 -5.01 11.22
N ASN A 101 5.41 -5.23 12.40
CA ASN A 101 5.58 -4.39 13.56
C ASN A 101 7.06 -4.32 13.99
N GLN A 102 7.70 -5.47 14.13
CA GLN A 102 9.12 -5.58 14.47
C GLN A 102 10.03 -4.95 13.41
N ALA A 103 9.73 -5.13 12.12
CA ALA A 103 10.51 -4.52 11.04
C ALA A 103 10.50 -2.99 11.11
N LEU A 104 9.33 -2.37 11.36
CA LEU A 104 9.20 -0.91 11.51
C LEU A 104 9.98 -0.39 12.71
N GLN A 105 9.86 -1.06 13.86
CA GLN A 105 10.58 -0.70 15.07
C GLN A 105 12.09 -0.82 14.88
N THR A 106 12.55 -1.93 14.33
CA THR A 106 13.98 -2.18 14.10
C THR A 106 14.57 -1.14 13.16
N SER A 107 13.87 -0.77 12.08
CA SER A 107 14.32 0.27 11.15
C SER A 107 14.40 1.63 11.84
N ALA A 108 13.40 2.01 12.64
CA ALA A 108 13.40 3.27 13.36
C ALA A 108 14.50 3.34 14.43
N LEU A 109 14.68 2.27 15.20
CA LEU A 109 15.76 2.15 16.19
C LEU A 109 17.14 2.16 15.52
N GLY A 110 17.25 1.65 14.28
CA GLY A 110 18.46 1.69 13.46
C GLY A 110 18.74 3.06 12.83
N GLY A 111 17.90 4.08 13.09
CA GLY A 111 18.13 5.47 12.62
C GLY A 111 17.47 5.81 11.28
N VAL A 112 16.67 4.93 10.69
CA VAL A 112 15.88 5.22 9.49
C VAL A 112 14.72 6.16 9.89
N ASP A 113 14.45 7.19 9.08
CA ASP A 113 13.29 8.07 9.29
C ASP A 113 11.99 7.35 8.90
N VAL A 114 11.40 6.63 9.85
CA VAL A 114 10.15 5.90 9.66
C VAL A 114 8.98 6.82 9.98
N ARG A 115 8.10 7.06 8.97
CA ARG A 115 6.89 7.88 9.15
C ARG A 115 5.65 7.08 8.78
N LEU A 116 4.68 7.08 9.67
CA LEU A 116 3.40 6.41 9.52
C LEU A 116 2.28 7.45 9.57
N MET A 117 1.48 7.54 8.52
CA MET A 117 0.30 8.40 8.47
C MET A 117 -0.97 7.57 8.47
N LEU A 118 -1.83 7.83 9.44
CA LEU A 118 -3.11 7.17 9.66
C LEU A 118 -4.25 8.20 9.62
N PRO A 119 -5.49 7.81 9.34
CA PRO A 119 -6.62 8.70 9.57
C PRO A 119 -6.81 8.93 11.09
N LYS A 120 -7.12 10.17 11.48
CA LYS A 120 -7.52 10.46 12.87
C LYS A 120 -8.82 9.74 13.24
N ARG A 121 -9.72 9.59 12.27
CA ARG A 121 -10.98 8.85 12.39
C ARG A 121 -11.10 7.88 11.23
N SER A 122 -11.34 6.62 11.52
CA SER A 122 -11.62 5.60 10.52
C SER A 122 -13.13 5.50 10.25
N ASP A 123 -13.49 4.85 9.16
CA ASP A 123 -14.86 4.55 8.77
C ASP A 123 -15.57 3.58 9.73
N THR A 124 -14.82 2.81 10.49
CA THR A 124 -15.33 1.95 11.56
C THR A 124 -14.63 2.19 12.89
N ARG A 125 -15.38 2.14 14.00
CA ARG A 125 -14.82 2.31 15.33
C ARG A 125 -13.83 1.22 15.72
N SER A 126 -14.13 -0.03 15.36
CA SER A 126 -13.26 -1.18 15.64
C SER A 126 -11.90 -1.06 14.94
N ALA A 127 -11.90 -0.73 13.64
CA ALA A 127 -10.66 -0.53 12.90
C ALA A 127 -9.85 0.66 13.46
N ASN A 128 -10.53 1.74 13.87
CA ASN A 128 -9.87 2.88 14.48
C ASN A 128 -9.20 2.51 15.81
N MET A 129 -9.91 1.83 16.70
CA MET A 129 -9.35 1.40 18.00
C MET A 129 -8.17 0.44 17.79
N ALA A 130 -8.33 -0.55 16.91
CA ALA A 130 -7.29 -1.52 16.63
C ALA A 130 -6.04 -0.87 16.03
N SER A 131 -6.18 0.04 15.06
CA SER A 131 -5.04 0.77 14.48
C SER A 131 -4.33 1.64 15.52
N HIS A 132 -5.09 2.30 16.40
CA HIS A 132 -4.51 3.19 17.40
C HIS A 132 -3.83 2.43 18.55
N SER A 133 -4.16 1.17 18.80
CA SER A 133 -3.51 0.36 19.85
C SER A 133 -2.01 0.14 19.60
N PHE A 134 -1.55 0.24 18.35
CA PHE A 134 -0.15 0.08 17.99
C PHE A 134 0.67 1.40 18.04
N ILE A 135 0.00 2.55 18.17
CA ILE A 135 0.68 3.87 18.05
C ILE A 135 1.73 4.06 19.15
N ASP A 136 1.40 3.76 20.39
CA ASP A 136 2.30 3.98 21.52
C ASP A 136 3.60 3.17 21.37
N GLU A 137 3.50 1.95 20.91
CA GLU A 137 4.63 1.07 20.68
C GLU A 137 5.50 1.60 19.52
N MET A 138 4.88 2.04 18.44
CA MET A 138 5.59 2.66 17.30
C MET A 138 6.34 3.91 17.72
N VAL A 139 5.69 4.82 18.45
CA VAL A 139 6.29 6.06 18.92
C VAL A 139 7.46 5.80 19.87
N LYS A 140 7.34 4.83 20.79
CA LYS A 140 8.43 4.43 21.68
C LYS A 140 9.66 3.91 20.92
N ALA A 141 9.46 3.27 19.80
CA ALA A 141 10.55 2.81 18.92
C ALA A 141 11.14 3.92 18.03
N GLY A 142 10.57 5.14 18.07
CA GLY A 142 11.06 6.27 17.27
C GLY A 142 10.34 6.47 15.94
N VAL A 143 9.29 5.71 15.64
CA VAL A 143 8.44 5.93 14.46
C VAL A 143 7.65 7.23 14.63
N LYS A 144 7.69 8.10 13.62
CA LYS A 144 6.93 9.34 13.61
C LYS A 144 5.51 9.09 13.11
N VAL A 145 4.54 9.10 14.02
CA VAL A 145 3.14 8.84 13.68
C VAL A 145 2.39 10.15 13.46
N TYR A 146 1.71 10.25 12.32
CA TYR A 146 0.90 11.40 11.91
C TYR A 146 -0.57 11.00 11.78
N LEU A 147 -1.46 11.81 12.33
CA LEU A 147 -2.89 11.60 12.23
C LEU A 147 -3.50 12.63 11.26
N TYR A 148 -4.01 12.14 10.14
CA TYR A 148 -4.70 12.97 9.15
C TYR A 148 -6.06 13.42 9.68
N LYS A 149 -6.24 14.74 9.83
CA LYS A 149 -7.41 15.34 10.49
C LYS A 149 -8.53 15.76 9.52
N PRO A 150 -8.25 16.25 8.28
CA PRO A 150 -9.27 16.89 7.44
C PRO A 150 -10.38 15.97 6.98
N GLY A 151 -10.20 14.64 7.05
CA GLY A 151 -11.19 13.68 6.60
C GLY A 151 -10.68 12.25 6.76
N PHE A 152 -11.18 11.33 5.93
CA PHE A 152 -10.75 9.93 5.95
C PHE A 152 -9.61 9.71 4.95
N LEU A 153 -8.42 9.43 5.46
CA LEU A 153 -7.27 9.01 4.66
C LEU A 153 -7.47 7.57 4.19
N HIS A 154 -7.63 7.37 2.89
CA HIS A 154 -7.84 6.03 2.32
C HIS A 154 -6.68 5.56 1.41
N SER A 155 -5.64 6.36 1.26
CA SER A 155 -4.44 5.99 0.49
C SER A 155 -3.72 4.81 1.12
N LYS A 156 -3.21 3.89 0.28
CA LYS A 156 -2.32 2.78 0.65
C LYS A 156 -1.03 3.00 -0.12
N LEU A 157 0.00 3.44 0.58
CA LEU A 157 1.23 3.89 -0.05
C LEU A 157 2.43 3.58 0.83
N VAL A 158 3.48 3.07 0.24
CA VAL A 158 4.79 2.93 0.88
C VAL A 158 5.85 3.50 -0.04
N VAL A 159 6.66 4.42 0.46
CA VAL A 159 7.77 5.03 -0.29
C VAL A 159 9.05 4.87 0.53
N SER A 160 10.12 4.41 -0.12
CA SER A 160 11.42 4.18 0.51
C SER A 160 12.55 4.78 -0.33
N ASP A 161 13.35 5.63 0.28
CA ASP A 161 14.66 6.11 -0.19
C ASP A 161 14.68 6.72 -1.61
N ASP A 162 13.57 7.26 -2.12
CA ASP A 162 13.38 7.67 -3.54
C ASP A 162 13.60 6.54 -4.56
N ALA A 163 13.70 5.29 -4.11
CA ALA A 163 14.05 4.14 -4.94
C ALA A 163 12.86 3.20 -5.19
N LEU A 164 12.01 3.00 -4.19
CA LEU A 164 10.89 2.07 -4.26
C LEU A 164 9.59 2.74 -3.80
N THR A 165 8.53 2.50 -4.57
CA THR A 165 7.17 2.91 -4.20
C THR A 165 6.23 1.72 -4.39
N SER A 166 5.45 1.40 -3.36
CA SER A 166 4.33 0.46 -3.44
C SER A 166 3.02 1.21 -3.28
N ILE A 167 2.02 0.85 -4.09
CA ILE A 167 0.68 1.47 -4.13
C ILE A 167 -0.39 0.39 -4.19
#